data_eedff221752c9323e3bb098f21b4e6bb
#
_entry.id   eedff221752c9323e3bb098f21b4e6bb
#
_cell.length_a   1.000
_cell.length_b   1.000
_cell.length_c   1.000
_cell.angle_alpha   90.00
_cell.angle_beta   90.00
_cell.angle_gamma   90.00
#
_symmetry.space_group_name_H-M   'P 1'
#
loop_
_entity.id
_entity.type
_entity.pdbx_description
1 polymer ?
#
loop_
_entity_poly.entity_id
_entity_poly.type
_entity_poly.pdbx_seq_one_letter_code
_entity_poly.pdbx_strand_id
1 'polypeptide(L)'
;MTGRKTAVTTPYTIGVPPFRPGEKADFGGKFNEQPEDLNRPDPVKSTAQDTTEHASGLVRVLTDEHEAKGEWIPEISTEKLILGLEYMMRLRIFDDRMLKMQRTGKLSFYMRSFGEEAVAIAQTMALEDNDWIFPSYRQPGAQFVRGRDMVSMICHCIGNTEDNVKGRQMPVHYTWKEGRFISISSPVGTQFSQAVGVAMASAYKGLDEACITWLGDGTSAQGDYHYALNFASTFKPPVILNVVNNQWAISTHQNLATGGRTFAERGLAYDIPSIRVDGNDFLALYSVTRWARDRASAGLGPTHIEVYTYRAGAPVSYTHLTLPTNREV
;
A
#
# COMPACT_ATOMS: atom_id res chain seq x y z
N MET A 1 32.16 -49.42 26.82
CA MET A 1 32.25 -48.00 26.46
C MET A 1 31.13 -47.67 25.48
N THR A 2 30.02 -47.19 25.97
CA THR A 2 28.82 -46.86 25.17
C THR A 2 28.89 -45.38 24.79
N GLY A 3 29.23 -45.13 23.53
CA GLY A 3 29.26 -43.77 22.98
C GLY A 3 27.86 -43.18 22.97
N ARG A 4 27.62 -42.16 23.76
CA ARG A 4 26.45 -41.26 23.66
C ARG A 4 26.52 -40.55 22.29
N LYS A 5 25.64 -40.92 21.37
CA LYS A 5 25.32 -40.07 20.22
C LYS A 5 24.67 -38.81 20.78
N THR A 6 25.40 -37.70 20.79
CA THR A 6 24.81 -36.37 20.96
C THR A 6 23.85 -36.14 19.80
N ALA A 7 22.57 -36.03 20.12
CA ALA A 7 21.58 -35.63 19.15
C ALA A 7 22.00 -34.24 18.65
N VAL A 8 22.30 -34.13 17.35
CA VAL A 8 22.46 -32.85 16.67
C VAL A 8 21.07 -32.23 16.67
N THR A 9 20.81 -31.33 17.61
CA THR A 9 19.65 -30.45 17.55
C THR A 9 19.86 -29.60 16.33
N THR A 10 19.09 -29.86 15.26
CA THR A 10 19.07 -29.01 14.10
C THR A 10 18.61 -27.60 14.54
N PRO A 11 19.46 -26.57 14.41
CA PRO A 11 19.12 -25.23 14.91
C PRO A 11 18.10 -24.51 14.01
N TYR A 12 17.56 -25.19 13.01
CA TYR A 12 16.62 -24.61 12.06
C TYR A 12 15.29 -25.36 12.10
N THR A 13 14.34 -24.79 12.82
CA THR A 13 12.93 -25.10 12.60
C THR A 13 12.49 -24.34 11.37
N ILE A 14 12.34 -25.03 10.24
CA ILE A 14 11.61 -24.46 9.10
C ILE A 14 10.21 -24.15 9.62
N GLY A 15 9.81 -22.87 9.61
CA GLY A 15 8.47 -22.47 10.02
C GLY A 15 7.43 -23.25 9.22
N VAL A 16 6.73 -24.15 9.88
CA VAL A 16 5.55 -24.80 9.28
C VAL A 16 4.46 -23.74 9.21
N PRO A 17 3.66 -23.68 8.13
CA PRO A 17 2.50 -22.80 8.10
C PRO A 17 1.70 -22.96 9.39
N PRO A 18 1.23 -21.85 10.01
CA PRO A 18 0.56 -21.90 11.32
C PRO A 18 -0.74 -22.71 11.31
N PHE A 19 -1.23 -23.08 10.12
CA PHE A 19 -2.42 -23.92 9.93
C PHE A 19 -2.35 -24.65 8.59
N ARG A 20 -3.04 -25.78 8.50
CA ARG A 20 -3.22 -26.57 7.28
C ARG A 20 -4.59 -26.27 6.66
N PRO A 21 -4.81 -26.57 5.37
CA PRO A 21 -6.13 -26.50 4.77
C PRO A 21 -7.17 -27.26 5.62
N GLY A 22 -8.23 -26.57 6.06
CA GLY A 22 -9.29 -27.12 6.91
C GLY A 22 -9.05 -26.97 8.43
N GLU A 23 -7.90 -26.53 8.88
CA GLU A 23 -7.67 -26.14 10.27
C GLU A 23 -8.11 -24.69 10.50
N LYS A 24 -8.59 -24.38 11.71
CA LYS A 24 -8.95 -23.02 12.09
C LYS A 24 -7.65 -22.19 12.16
N ALA A 25 -7.60 -21.12 11.37
CA ALA A 25 -6.46 -20.23 11.35
C ALA A 25 -6.36 -19.48 12.67
N ASP A 26 -5.17 -19.52 13.29
CA ASP A 26 -4.81 -18.63 14.39
C ASP A 26 -3.80 -17.60 13.87
N PHE A 27 -4.26 -16.37 13.67
CA PHE A 27 -3.46 -15.24 13.23
C PHE A 27 -2.99 -14.38 14.40
N GLY A 28 -3.28 -14.80 15.65
CA GLY A 28 -3.05 -14.02 16.85
C GLY A 28 -1.59 -13.69 17.13
N GLY A 29 -1.36 -12.54 17.69
CA GLY A 29 -0.30 -12.23 18.63
C GLY A 29 1.03 -11.69 18.11
N LYS A 30 1.35 -11.72 16.81
CA LYS A 30 2.65 -11.21 16.35
C LYS A 30 2.62 -9.71 16.02
N PHE A 31 1.52 -9.22 15.53
CA PHE A 31 1.34 -7.82 15.12
C PHE A 31 0.38 -7.12 16.09
N ASN A 32 0.72 -5.91 16.51
CA ASN A 32 -0.21 -5.10 17.28
C ASN A 32 -1.31 -4.58 16.35
N GLU A 33 -2.53 -5.02 16.56
CA GLU A 33 -3.72 -4.64 15.78
C GLU A 33 -4.57 -3.60 16.53
N GLN A 34 -4.23 -3.32 17.78
CA GLN A 34 -4.98 -2.35 18.58
C GLN A 34 -4.54 -0.94 18.23
N PRO A 35 -5.51 -0.03 18.00
CA PRO A 35 -5.22 1.38 17.83
C PRO A 35 -4.60 1.96 19.10
N GLU A 36 -3.64 2.84 18.92
CA GLU A 36 -2.99 3.55 20.01
C GLU A 36 -3.29 5.06 19.89
N ASP A 37 -3.43 5.73 21.03
CA ASP A 37 -3.59 7.20 21.07
C ASP A 37 -2.19 7.83 20.91
N LEU A 38 -1.73 7.88 19.67
CA LEU A 38 -0.42 8.40 19.30
C LEU A 38 -0.53 9.89 19.00
N ASN A 39 0.36 10.69 19.60
CA ASN A 39 0.49 12.11 19.29
C ASN A 39 0.80 12.32 17.80
N ARG A 40 0.46 13.51 17.28
CA ARG A 40 0.84 13.90 15.92
C ARG A 40 2.11 14.75 15.96
N PRO A 41 3.28 14.20 15.60
CA PRO A 41 4.52 14.96 15.62
C PRO A 41 4.52 16.04 14.54
N ASP A 42 5.23 17.14 14.79
CA ASP A 42 5.38 18.23 13.80
C ASP A 42 6.10 17.70 12.54
N PRO A 43 5.51 17.75 11.34
CA PRO A 43 6.10 17.18 10.14
C PRO A 43 7.43 17.81 9.75
N VAL A 44 7.64 19.10 10.09
CA VAL A 44 8.86 19.83 9.70
C VAL A 44 9.98 19.79 10.76
N LYS A 45 9.74 19.15 11.90
CA LYS A 45 10.75 19.02 12.98
C LYS A 45 11.11 17.57 13.28
N SER A 46 10.23 16.63 12.94
CA SER A 46 10.38 15.24 13.36
C SER A 46 11.47 14.51 12.58
N THR A 47 12.19 13.67 13.31
CA THR A 47 13.20 12.74 12.82
C THR A 47 12.63 11.31 12.76
N ALA A 48 13.42 10.34 12.30
CA ALA A 48 13.05 8.93 12.38
C ALA A 48 12.85 8.46 13.83
N GLN A 49 13.64 8.99 14.76
CA GLN A 49 13.54 8.66 16.19
C GLN A 49 12.20 9.07 16.79
N ASP A 50 11.66 10.23 16.39
CA ASP A 50 10.39 10.76 16.88
C ASP A 50 9.17 9.96 16.39
N THR A 51 9.36 9.10 15.40
CA THR A 51 8.30 8.23 14.84
C THR A 51 8.42 6.76 15.25
N THR A 52 9.28 6.42 16.20
CA THR A 52 9.51 5.03 16.63
C THR A 52 8.24 4.37 17.16
N GLU A 53 7.48 5.07 17.99
CA GLU A 53 6.20 4.57 18.51
C GLU A 53 5.15 4.45 17.41
N HIS A 54 5.15 5.37 16.44
CA HIS A 54 4.25 5.33 15.27
C HIS A 54 4.54 4.16 14.32
N ALA A 55 5.79 3.71 14.25
CA ALA A 55 6.16 2.56 13.43
C ALA A 55 5.77 1.22 14.07
N SER A 56 5.68 1.14 15.39
CA SER A 56 5.28 -0.06 16.12
C SER A 56 3.80 -0.10 16.51
N GLY A 57 3.19 1.07 16.76
CA GLY A 57 1.77 1.23 17.04
C GLY A 57 0.90 1.26 15.78
N LEU A 58 -0.36 1.63 15.92
CA LEU A 58 -1.31 1.76 14.82
C LEU A 58 -2.05 3.10 14.93
N VAL A 59 -1.73 4.03 14.04
CA VAL A 59 -2.46 5.30 13.94
C VAL A 59 -3.86 5.05 13.39
N ARG A 60 -4.87 5.47 14.15
CA ARG A 60 -6.27 5.41 13.79
C ARG A 60 -6.98 6.68 14.27
N VAL A 61 -7.94 7.16 13.50
CA VAL A 61 -8.78 8.34 13.81
C VAL A 61 -10.21 7.94 14.13
N LEU A 62 -10.80 7.03 13.35
CA LEU A 62 -12.16 6.56 13.57
C LEU A 62 -12.20 5.47 14.63
N THR A 63 -13.01 5.65 15.67
CA THR A 63 -13.31 4.62 16.66
C THR A 63 -14.27 3.58 16.09
N ASP A 64 -14.49 2.47 16.80
CA ASP A 64 -15.47 1.45 16.42
C ASP A 64 -16.93 1.97 16.50
N GLU A 65 -17.14 3.06 17.26
CA GLU A 65 -18.40 3.81 17.34
C GLU A 65 -18.54 4.87 16.24
N HIS A 66 -17.61 4.91 15.27
CA HIS A 66 -17.58 5.85 14.14
C HIS A 66 -17.37 7.32 14.54
N GLU A 67 -16.74 7.57 15.66
CA GLU A 67 -16.35 8.89 16.11
C GLU A 67 -14.88 9.20 15.76
N ALA A 68 -14.61 10.43 15.31
CA ALA A 68 -13.24 10.87 15.08
C ALA A 68 -12.58 11.27 16.40
N LYS A 69 -11.38 10.72 16.69
CA LYS A 69 -10.65 10.93 17.93
C LYS A 69 -9.13 11.09 17.72
N GLY A 70 -8.48 11.82 18.63
CA GLY A 70 -7.02 11.97 18.67
C GLY A 70 -6.48 13.14 17.86
N GLU A 71 -5.15 13.31 17.89
CA GLU A 71 -4.45 14.43 17.25
C GLU A 71 -4.31 14.30 15.73
N TRP A 72 -4.57 13.10 15.20
CA TRP A 72 -4.49 12.82 13.76
C TRP A 72 -5.77 13.17 13.00
N ILE A 73 -6.77 13.78 13.63
CA ILE A 73 -7.97 14.26 12.92
C ILE A 73 -7.55 15.30 11.87
N PRO A 74 -7.80 15.07 10.57
CA PRO A 74 -7.40 16.01 9.54
C PRO A 74 -8.34 17.21 9.44
N GLU A 75 -7.80 18.35 9.05
CA GLU A 75 -8.59 19.47 8.54
C GLU A 75 -9.04 19.15 7.11
N ILE A 76 -10.24 18.61 6.98
CA ILE A 76 -10.83 18.22 5.68
C ILE A 76 -12.30 18.67 5.64
N SER A 77 -12.73 19.24 4.52
CA SER A 77 -14.12 19.69 4.38
C SER A 77 -15.09 18.51 4.20
N THR A 78 -16.33 18.72 4.60
CA THR A 78 -17.40 17.73 4.43
C THR A 78 -17.58 17.32 2.97
N GLU A 79 -17.45 18.28 2.04
CA GLU A 79 -17.55 18.04 0.60
C GLU A 79 -16.45 17.08 0.11
N LYS A 80 -15.21 17.26 0.61
CA LYS A 80 -14.11 16.34 0.30
C LYS A 80 -14.34 14.95 0.91
N LEU A 81 -14.91 14.86 2.10
CA LEU A 81 -15.26 13.56 2.71
C LEU A 81 -16.32 12.82 1.90
N ILE A 82 -17.39 13.52 1.49
CA ILE A 82 -18.44 12.95 0.63
C ILE A 82 -17.85 12.49 -0.70
N LEU A 83 -16.99 13.30 -1.32
CA LEU A 83 -16.31 12.93 -2.57
C LEU A 83 -15.40 11.71 -2.40
N GLY A 84 -14.69 11.60 -1.27
CA GLY A 84 -13.87 10.42 -0.94
C GLY A 84 -14.70 9.16 -0.84
N LEU A 85 -15.84 9.23 -0.13
CA LEU A 85 -16.80 8.13 -0.05
C LEU A 85 -17.35 7.75 -1.43
N GLU A 86 -17.71 8.74 -2.25
CA GLU A 86 -18.17 8.52 -3.63
C GLU A 86 -17.13 7.78 -4.46
N TYR A 87 -15.85 8.17 -4.39
CA TYR A 87 -14.77 7.48 -5.11
C TYR A 87 -14.60 6.03 -4.62
N MET A 88 -14.67 5.78 -3.31
CA MET A 88 -14.61 4.42 -2.78
C MET A 88 -15.77 3.55 -3.26
N MET A 89 -16.98 4.09 -3.28
CA MET A 89 -18.16 3.40 -3.83
C MET A 89 -18.03 3.14 -5.33
N ARG A 90 -17.56 4.13 -6.10
CA ARG A 90 -17.29 3.98 -7.54
C ARG A 90 -16.26 2.88 -7.80
N LEU A 91 -15.18 2.85 -7.03
CA LEU A 91 -14.15 1.82 -7.14
C LEU A 91 -14.72 0.43 -6.87
N ARG A 92 -15.54 0.28 -5.81
CA ARG A 92 -16.21 -0.97 -5.47
C ARG A 92 -17.10 -1.47 -6.61
N ILE A 93 -17.93 -0.58 -7.18
CA ILE A 93 -18.85 -0.90 -8.30
C ILE A 93 -18.04 -1.24 -9.56
N PHE A 94 -16.98 -0.49 -9.83
CA PHE A 94 -16.07 -0.74 -10.95
C PHE A 94 -15.42 -2.12 -10.84
N ASP A 95 -14.83 -2.44 -9.70
CA ASP A 95 -14.20 -3.74 -9.42
C ASP A 95 -15.18 -4.92 -9.62
N ASP A 96 -16.40 -4.79 -9.10
CA ASP A 96 -17.43 -5.82 -9.28
C ASP A 96 -17.83 -5.99 -10.74
N ARG A 97 -17.95 -4.90 -11.48
CA ARG A 97 -18.25 -4.93 -12.92
C ARG A 97 -17.14 -5.60 -13.70
N MET A 98 -15.90 -5.21 -13.43
CA MET A 98 -14.73 -5.77 -14.13
C MET A 98 -14.54 -7.25 -13.83
N LEU A 99 -14.76 -7.69 -12.58
CA LEU A 99 -14.72 -9.10 -12.23
C LEU A 99 -15.81 -9.91 -12.96
N LYS A 100 -17.04 -9.37 -13.07
CA LYS A 100 -18.10 -10.02 -13.85
C LYS A 100 -17.72 -10.15 -15.32
N MET A 101 -17.10 -9.12 -15.89
CA MET A 101 -16.59 -9.16 -17.27
C MET A 101 -15.48 -10.20 -17.44
N GLN A 102 -14.58 -10.34 -16.47
CA GLN A 102 -13.55 -11.36 -16.46
C GLN A 102 -14.18 -12.78 -16.40
N ARG A 103 -15.13 -13.02 -15.51
CA ARG A 103 -15.82 -14.31 -15.38
C ARG A 103 -16.62 -14.71 -16.62
N THR A 104 -17.05 -13.75 -17.43
CA THR A 104 -17.75 -13.98 -18.72
C THR A 104 -16.81 -14.00 -19.91
N GLY A 105 -15.49 -14.04 -19.70
CA GLY A 105 -14.47 -14.13 -20.76
C GLY A 105 -14.23 -12.85 -21.56
N LYS A 106 -14.78 -11.70 -21.12
CA LYS A 106 -14.56 -10.40 -21.78
C LYS A 106 -13.23 -9.76 -21.41
N LEU A 107 -12.61 -10.20 -20.30
CA LEU A 107 -11.27 -9.83 -19.86
C LEU A 107 -10.47 -11.10 -19.59
N SER A 108 -9.17 -11.07 -19.86
CA SER A 108 -8.26 -12.18 -19.59
C SER A 108 -8.06 -12.41 -18.10
N PHE A 109 -7.84 -11.33 -17.33
CA PHE A 109 -7.77 -11.37 -15.86
C PHE A 109 -8.16 -10.00 -15.26
N TYR A 110 -8.43 -10.01 -13.97
CA TYR A 110 -8.68 -8.78 -13.20
C TYR A 110 -8.25 -8.95 -11.74
N MET A 111 -7.75 -7.91 -11.13
CA MET A 111 -7.37 -7.87 -9.71
C MET A 111 -8.11 -6.74 -9.02
N ARG A 112 -8.97 -7.08 -8.05
CA ARG A 112 -9.77 -6.12 -7.32
C ARG A 112 -8.98 -5.45 -6.19
N SER A 113 -9.39 -4.25 -5.85
CA SER A 113 -8.92 -3.50 -4.67
C SER A 113 -9.78 -3.74 -3.43
N PHE A 114 -10.61 -4.79 -3.45
CA PHE A 114 -11.64 -5.08 -2.47
C PHE A 114 -11.06 -5.27 -1.06
N GLY A 115 -11.44 -4.39 -0.13
CA GLY A 115 -10.89 -4.27 1.21
C GLY A 115 -9.82 -3.16 1.35
N GLU A 116 -9.32 -2.62 0.22
CA GLU A 116 -8.25 -1.60 0.19
C GLU A 116 -8.73 -0.29 -0.49
N GLU A 117 -10.05 -0.06 -0.58
CA GLU A 117 -10.60 1.07 -1.35
C GLU A 117 -10.12 2.42 -0.84
N ALA A 118 -10.02 2.58 0.49
CA ALA A 118 -9.58 3.82 1.10
C ALA A 118 -8.10 4.13 0.81
N VAL A 119 -7.24 3.13 0.66
CA VAL A 119 -5.79 3.29 0.53
C VAL A 119 -5.42 4.27 -0.58
N ALA A 120 -5.73 3.91 -1.83
CA ALA A 120 -5.35 4.74 -2.97
C ALA A 120 -6.12 6.07 -3.01
N ILE A 121 -7.37 6.09 -2.57
CA ILE A 121 -8.26 7.25 -2.67
C ILE A 121 -7.87 8.29 -1.62
N ALA A 122 -7.85 7.94 -0.32
CA ALA A 122 -7.52 8.90 0.73
C ALA A 122 -6.11 9.47 0.55
N GLN A 123 -5.13 8.61 0.24
CA GLN A 123 -3.76 9.03 0.04
C GLN A 123 -3.60 9.93 -1.18
N THR A 124 -4.27 9.64 -2.31
CA THR A 124 -4.21 10.53 -3.48
C THR A 124 -4.93 11.85 -3.24
N MET A 125 -6.03 11.87 -2.48
CA MET A 125 -6.73 13.12 -2.11
C MET A 125 -5.93 14.02 -1.18
N ALA A 126 -4.91 13.49 -0.50
CA ALA A 126 -3.98 14.23 0.35
C ALA A 126 -2.80 14.85 -0.41
N LEU A 127 -2.62 14.50 -1.68
CA LEU A 127 -1.55 15.01 -2.55
C LEU A 127 -1.95 16.31 -3.26
N GLU A 128 -0.96 16.97 -3.83
CA GLU A 128 -1.17 18.06 -4.79
C GLU A 128 -1.31 17.51 -6.23
N ASP A 129 -1.91 18.29 -7.13
CA ASP A 129 -2.16 17.86 -8.51
C ASP A 129 -0.89 17.59 -9.31
N ASN A 130 0.20 18.24 -8.96
CA ASN A 130 1.51 18.09 -9.60
C ASN A 130 2.35 16.94 -9.01
N ASP A 131 1.87 16.22 -8.00
CA ASP A 131 2.58 15.07 -7.44
C ASP A 131 2.48 13.84 -8.37
N TRP A 132 3.54 13.04 -8.39
CA TRP A 132 3.64 11.84 -9.22
C TRP A 132 3.15 10.59 -8.50
N ILE A 133 2.42 9.75 -9.22
CA ILE A 133 1.82 8.50 -8.70
C ILE A 133 2.52 7.31 -9.34
N PHE A 134 3.15 6.48 -8.52
CA PHE A 134 3.82 5.23 -8.89
C PHE A 134 3.06 4.04 -8.28
N PRO A 135 2.01 3.55 -8.93
CA PRO A 135 1.11 2.57 -8.35
C PRO A 135 1.61 1.14 -8.52
N SER A 136 1.05 0.23 -7.71
CA SER A 136 0.92 -1.16 -8.08
C SER A 136 -0.45 -1.41 -8.71
N TYR A 137 -0.76 -2.66 -9.01
CA TYR A 137 -2.02 -3.03 -9.65
C TYR A 137 -3.27 -2.82 -8.80
N ARG A 138 -3.15 -2.57 -7.47
CA ARG A 138 -4.30 -2.38 -6.57
C ARG A 138 -4.65 -0.92 -6.29
N GLN A 139 -4.05 0.04 -6.95
CA GLN A 139 -4.33 1.46 -6.76
C GLN A 139 -5.08 2.13 -7.95
N PRO A 140 -6.04 1.44 -8.64
CA PRO A 140 -6.80 2.10 -9.70
C PRO A 140 -7.65 3.27 -9.18
N GLY A 141 -8.01 3.27 -7.89
CA GLY A 141 -8.75 4.36 -7.25
C GLY A 141 -8.07 5.73 -7.34
N ALA A 142 -6.75 5.77 -7.39
CA ALA A 142 -6.01 7.01 -7.59
C ALA A 142 -6.36 7.73 -8.90
N GLN A 143 -6.74 6.98 -9.94
CA GLN A 143 -7.13 7.55 -11.23
C GLN A 143 -8.47 8.26 -11.15
N PHE A 144 -9.42 7.78 -10.32
CA PHE A 144 -10.69 8.47 -10.10
C PHE A 144 -10.48 9.82 -9.43
N VAL A 145 -9.60 9.86 -8.43
CA VAL A 145 -9.24 11.12 -7.75
C VAL A 145 -8.62 12.12 -8.72
N ARG A 146 -7.77 11.65 -9.65
CA ARG A 146 -7.15 12.48 -10.71
C ARG A 146 -8.09 12.81 -11.88
N GLY A 147 -9.35 12.37 -11.84
CA GLY A 147 -10.36 12.71 -12.84
C GLY A 147 -10.33 11.86 -14.11
N ARG A 148 -9.69 10.68 -14.11
CA ARG A 148 -9.73 9.79 -15.27
C ARG A 148 -11.13 9.24 -15.48
N ASP A 149 -11.56 9.26 -16.74
CA ASP A 149 -12.83 8.67 -17.14
C ASP A 149 -12.85 7.15 -16.96
N MET A 150 -13.91 6.64 -16.35
CA MET A 150 -14.11 5.22 -16.09
C MET A 150 -14.20 4.39 -17.37
N VAL A 151 -14.80 4.94 -18.46
CA VAL A 151 -14.90 4.24 -19.74
C VAL A 151 -13.50 4.03 -20.32
N SER A 152 -12.61 5.02 -20.25
CA SER A 152 -11.20 4.90 -20.65
C SER A 152 -10.49 3.79 -19.90
N MET A 153 -10.75 3.62 -18.58
CA MET A 153 -10.18 2.54 -17.80
C MET A 153 -10.72 1.16 -18.20
N ILE A 154 -12.00 1.07 -18.54
CA ILE A 154 -12.61 -0.16 -19.08
C ILE A 154 -12.01 -0.50 -20.46
N CYS A 155 -11.88 0.48 -21.35
CA CYS A 155 -11.28 0.31 -22.67
C CYS A 155 -9.85 -0.26 -22.57
N HIS A 156 -9.07 0.24 -21.61
CA HIS A 156 -7.74 -0.30 -21.32
C HIS A 156 -7.79 -1.78 -20.90
N CYS A 157 -8.69 -2.15 -19.99
CA CYS A 157 -8.80 -3.53 -19.53
C CYS A 157 -9.28 -4.50 -20.62
N ILE A 158 -10.09 -4.03 -21.59
CA ILE A 158 -10.57 -4.80 -22.71
C ILE A 158 -9.53 -4.86 -23.85
N GLY A 159 -8.68 -3.84 -23.95
CA GLY A 159 -7.69 -3.70 -25.02
C GLY A 159 -8.32 -3.36 -26.37
N ASN A 160 -9.39 -2.54 -26.39
CA ASN A 160 -10.06 -2.14 -27.61
C ASN A 160 -9.38 -0.94 -28.30
N THR A 161 -9.97 -0.41 -29.38
CA THR A 161 -9.42 0.71 -30.16
C THR A 161 -9.25 2.01 -29.38
N GLU A 162 -10.04 2.20 -28.33
CA GLU A 162 -10.00 3.36 -27.44
C GLU A 162 -8.99 3.23 -26.30
N ASP A 163 -8.29 2.08 -26.21
CA ASP A 163 -7.23 1.90 -25.23
C ASP A 163 -6.04 2.81 -25.55
N ASN A 164 -5.70 3.69 -24.62
CA ASN A 164 -4.60 4.65 -24.78
C ASN A 164 -3.22 3.98 -24.98
N VAL A 165 -3.04 2.74 -24.54
CA VAL A 165 -1.82 1.94 -24.76
C VAL A 165 -1.96 0.92 -25.91
N LYS A 166 -3.08 0.91 -26.62
CA LYS A 166 -3.32 0.10 -27.82
C LYS A 166 -3.09 -1.42 -27.59
N GLY A 167 -3.60 -1.93 -26.48
CA GLY A 167 -3.48 -3.34 -26.11
C GLY A 167 -2.07 -3.80 -25.74
N ARG A 168 -1.11 -2.89 -25.51
CA ARG A 168 0.28 -3.25 -25.18
C ARG A 168 0.52 -3.57 -23.71
N GLN A 169 -0.46 -3.33 -22.87
CA GLN A 169 -0.44 -3.63 -21.44
C GLN A 169 -1.50 -4.66 -21.08
N MET A 170 -1.23 -5.44 -20.04
CA MET A 170 -2.23 -6.34 -19.47
C MET A 170 -3.37 -5.55 -18.76
N PRO A 171 -4.56 -6.14 -18.58
CA PRO A 171 -5.59 -5.52 -17.76
C PRO A 171 -5.03 -5.08 -16.40
N VAL A 172 -5.56 -4.00 -15.84
CA VAL A 172 -5.12 -3.32 -14.61
C VAL A 172 -3.70 -2.74 -14.62
N HIS A 173 -2.95 -2.89 -15.70
CA HIS A 173 -1.62 -2.29 -15.87
C HIS A 173 -1.75 -0.91 -16.54
N TYR A 174 -2.46 -0.04 -15.86
CA TYR A 174 -2.75 1.30 -16.36
C TYR A 174 -1.50 2.16 -16.53
N THR A 175 -1.59 3.10 -17.44
CA THR A 175 -0.71 4.27 -17.55
C THR A 175 -1.55 5.47 -17.96
N TRP A 176 -1.25 6.65 -17.41
CA TRP A 176 -1.99 7.85 -17.74
C TRP A 176 -1.15 9.11 -17.42
N LYS A 177 -0.53 9.66 -18.45
CA LYS A 177 0.43 10.75 -18.34
C LYS A 177 -0.19 12.02 -17.78
N GLU A 178 -1.40 12.37 -18.23
CA GLU A 178 -2.12 13.59 -17.86
C GLU A 178 -2.43 13.62 -16.36
N GLY A 179 -2.71 12.48 -15.76
CA GLY A 179 -2.89 12.31 -14.31
C GLY A 179 -1.61 12.06 -13.53
N ARG A 180 -0.45 12.21 -14.17
CA ARG A 180 0.88 11.89 -13.57
C ARG A 180 0.94 10.48 -12.97
N PHE A 181 0.21 9.55 -13.57
CA PHE A 181 0.08 8.16 -13.16
C PHE A 181 0.99 7.30 -14.03
N ILE A 182 2.08 6.83 -13.44
CA ILE A 182 3.13 6.07 -14.12
C ILE A 182 2.65 4.66 -14.46
N SER A 183 3.19 4.11 -15.55
CA SER A 183 2.86 2.76 -16.01
C SER A 183 3.10 1.70 -14.94
N ILE A 184 2.09 0.90 -14.68
CA ILE A 184 2.20 -0.24 -13.78
C ILE A 184 3.08 -1.31 -14.42
N SER A 185 4.01 -1.83 -13.66
CA SER A 185 4.91 -2.92 -14.03
C SER A 185 4.40 -4.26 -13.50
N SER A 186 4.45 -5.33 -14.31
CA SER A 186 4.16 -6.68 -13.84
C SER A 186 5.20 -7.22 -12.86
N PRO A 187 6.52 -7.04 -13.06
CA PRO A 187 7.50 -7.26 -12.00
C PRO A 187 7.20 -6.35 -10.80
N VAL A 188 6.97 -6.97 -9.65
CA VAL A 188 6.58 -6.27 -8.43
C VAL A 188 7.77 -5.59 -7.77
N GLY A 189 7.57 -4.36 -7.25
CA GLY A 189 8.57 -3.61 -6.49
C GLY A 189 9.34 -2.55 -7.31
N THR A 190 9.40 -2.66 -8.63
CA THR A 190 10.17 -1.75 -9.51
C THR A 190 9.74 -0.29 -9.38
N GLN A 191 8.46 -0.03 -9.08
CA GLN A 191 7.91 1.32 -8.91
C GLN A 191 8.55 2.08 -7.74
N PHE A 192 9.08 1.40 -6.73
CA PHE A 192 9.76 2.05 -5.60
C PHE A 192 11.04 2.76 -6.06
N SER A 193 11.93 2.04 -6.74
CA SER A 193 13.16 2.62 -7.28
C SER A 193 12.87 3.73 -8.31
N GLN A 194 11.83 3.56 -9.13
CA GLN A 194 11.40 4.56 -10.10
C GLN A 194 10.89 5.84 -9.41
N ALA A 195 10.06 5.71 -8.37
CA ALA A 195 9.55 6.85 -7.60
C ALA A 195 10.68 7.64 -6.93
N VAL A 196 11.63 6.95 -6.31
CA VAL A 196 12.81 7.57 -5.72
C VAL A 196 13.62 8.33 -6.78
N GLY A 197 13.86 7.73 -7.95
CA GLY A 197 14.59 8.37 -9.04
C GLY A 197 13.92 9.63 -9.58
N VAL A 198 12.58 9.61 -9.76
CA VAL A 198 11.83 10.81 -10.20
C VAL A 198 11.81 11.87 -9.11
N ALA A 199 11.61 11.49 -7.85
CA ALA A 199 11.67 12.42 -6.73
C ALA A 199 13.06 13.09 -6.61
N MET A 200 14.14 12.35 -6.83
CA MET A 200 15.50 12.92 -6.90
C MET A 200 15.63 13.93 -8.05
N ALA A 201 15.04 13.63 -9.20
CA ALA A 201 15.07 14.55 -10.35
C ALA A 201 14.24 15.81 -10.10
N SER A 202 13.08 15.72 -9.44
CA SER A 202 12.26 16.86 -9.03
C SER A 202 13.01 17.75 -8.03
N ALA A 203 13.63 17.15 -7.01
CA ALA A 203 14.45 17.88 -6.04
C ALA A 203 15.65 18.57 -6.72
N TYR A 204 16.36 17.88 -7.61
CA TYR A 204 17.47 18.46 -8.36
C TYR A 204 17.07 19.68 -9.21
N LYS A 205 15.85 19.65 -9.75
CA LYS A 205 15.28 20.75 -10.54
C LYS A 205 14.65 21.86 -9.69
N GLY A 206 14.58 21.71 -8.37
CA GLY A 206 13.93 22.65 -7.46
C GLY A 206 12.40 22.73 -7.65
N LEU A 207 11.76 21.62 -8.06
CA LEU A 207 10.31 21.54 -8.25
C LEU A 207 9.65 21.12 -6.93
N ASP A 208 8.54 21.76 -6.56
CA ASP A 208 7.69 21.30 -5.46
C ASP A 208 6.76 20.19 -5.98
N GLU A 209 7.34 19.03 -6.20
CA GLU A 209 6.67 17.80 -6.62
C GLU A 209 7.11 16.68 -5.72
N ALA A 210 6.14 15.98 -5.11
CA ALA A 210 6.41 14.74 -4.41
C ALA A 210 6.07 13.53 -5.29
N CYS A 211 6.64 12.39 -4.92
CA CYS A 211 6.26 11.10 -5.49
C CYS A 211 5.61 10.23 -4.42
N ILE A 212 4.49 9.59 -4.74
CA ILE A 212 3.91 8.55 -3.90
C ILE A 212 3.98 7.21 -4.60
N THR A 213 4.29 6.15 -3.85
CA THR A 213 4.35 4.79 -4.38
C THR A 213 3.84 3.77 -3.39
N TRP A 214 3.33 2.64 -3.89
CA TRP A 214 2.81 1.53 -3.10
C TRP A 214 3.38 0.20 -3.57
N LEU A 215 3.65 -0.68 -2.61
CA LEU A 215 3.87 -2.10 -2.86
C LEU A 215 3.17 -2.93 -1.77
N GLY A 216 2.90 -4.20 -2.06
CA GLY A 216 2.32 -5.12 -1.09
C GLY A 216 3.36 -5.65 -0.10
N ASP A 217 2.89 -6.17 1.03
CA ASP A 217 3.68 -6.80 2.09
C ASP A 217 4.67 -7.86 1.55
N GLY A 218 4.20 -8.77 0.70
CA GLY A 218 5.08 -9.76 0.06
C GLY A 218 6.13 -9.18 -0.87
N THR A 219 5.81 -8.07 -1.55
CA THR A 219 6.74 -7.37 -2.44
C THR A 219 7.88 -6.71 -1.66
N SER A 220 7.69 -6.39 -0.39
CA SER A 220 8.75 -5.84 0.47
C SER A 220 9.94 -6.77 0.71
N ALA A 221 9.87 -8.02 0.23
CA ALA A 221 11.00 -8.96 0.20
C ALA A 221 11.89 -8.80 -1.04
N GLN A 222 11.48 -8.00 -2.04
CA GLN A 222 12.27 -7.76 -3.25
C GLN A 222 13.44 -6.81 -2.97
N GLY A 223 14.54 -6.99 -3.71
CA GLY A 223 15.72 -6.12 -3.61
C GLY A 223 15.41 -4.66 -3.91
N ASP A 224 14.53 -4.38 -4.89
CA ASP A 224 14.11 -3.03 -5.27
C ASP A 224 13.56 -2.21 -4.09
N TYR A 225 12.83 -2.84 -3.17
CA TYR A 225 12.37 -2.20 -1.94
C TYR A 225 13.54 -1.69 -1.09
N HIS A 226 14.52 -2.54 -0.84
CA HIS A 226 15.69 -2.19 -0.01
C HIS A 226 16.60 -1.18 -0.70
N TYR A 227 16.78 -1.29 -2.01
CA TYR A 227 17.55 -0.30 -2.78
C TYR A 227 16.88 1.07 -2.74
N ALA A 228 15.55 1.11 -2.91
CA ALA A 228 14.78 2.36 -2.84
C ALA A 228 14.91 3.02 -1.47
N LEU A 229 14.77 2.27 -0.36
CA LEU A 229 14.95 2.80 1.00
C LEU A 229 16.36 3.36 1.20
N ASN A 230 17.39 2.64 0.75
CA ASN A 230 18.78 3.09 0.88
C ASN A 230 19.03 4.40 0.11
N PHE A 231 18.56 4.49 -1.14
CA PHE A 231 18.70 5.72 -1.93
C PHE A 231 17.86 6.87 -1.35
N ALA A 232 16.64 6.59 -0.92
CA ALA A 232 15.77 7.58 -0.30
C ALA A 232 16.37 8.14 0.99
N SER A 233 16.95 7.30 1.82
CA SER A 233 17.67 7.70 3.04
C SER A 233 18.88 8.59 2.73
N THR A 234 19.66 8.20 1.73
CA THR A 234 20.92 8.88 1.38
C THR A 234 20.70 10.24 0.73
N PHE A 235 19.78 10.31 -0.24
CA PHE A 235 19.56 11.51 -1.06
C PHE A 235 18.39 12.37 -0.60
N LYS A 236 17.60 11.88 0.34
CA LYS A 236 16.45 12.57 0.95
C LYS A 236 15.48 13.23 -0.07
N PRO A 237 15.08 12.51 -1.14
CA PRO A 237 14.13 13.04 -2.12
C PRO A 237 12.71 13.14 -1.53
N PRO A 238 11.84 13.98 -2.12
CA PRO A 238 10.44 14.14 -1.70
C PRO A 238 9.60 12.93 -2.13
N VAL A 239 9.67 11.82 -1.39
CA VAL A 239 8.97 10.57 -1.74
C VAL A 239 8.24 9.96 -0.54
N ILE A 240 7.03 9.46 -0.79
CA ILE A 240 6.19 8.73 0.16
C ILE A 240 6.17 7.26 -0.24
N LEU A 241 6.76 6.41 0.60
CA LEU A 241 6.98 4.99 0.34
C LEU A 241 5.99 4.15 1.15
N ASN A 242 5.00 3.54 0.50
CA ASN A 242 3.95 2.79 1.20
C ASN A 242 4.11 1.28 1.04
N VAL A 243 4.08 0.56 2.15
CA VAL A 243 3.86 -0.89 2.19
C VAL A 243 2.40 -1.14 2.54
N VAL A 244 1.60 -1.59 1.58
CA VAL A 244 0.20 -1.99 1.81
C VAL A 244 0.22 -3.40 2.36
N ASN A 245 0.06 -3.48 3.67
CA ASN A 245 0.05 -4.74 4.40
C ASN A 245 -1.39 -5.26 4.51
N ASN A 246 -1.83 -5.99 3.50
CA ASN A 246 -3.12 -6.69 3.53
C ASN A 246 -3.00 -8.11 4.11
N GLN A 247 -1.88 -8.40 4.78
CA GLN A 247 -1.55 -9.62 5.52
C GLN A 247 -1.31 -10.86 4.64
N TRP A 248 -1.48 -10.78 3.33
CA TRP A 248 -1.39 -11.93 2.44
C TRP A 248 -0.65 -11.64 1.13
N ALA A 249 0.46 -12.33 0.93
CA ALA A 249 1.14 -12.41 -0.37
C ALA A 249 0.71 -13.70 -1.09
N ILE A 250 -0.29 -13.59 -1.97
CA ILE A 250 -0.98 -14.74 -2.60
C ILE A 250 -1.55 -15.67 -1.52
N SER A 251 -0.84 -16.73 -1.15
CA SER A 251 -1.20 -17.73 -0.14
C SER A 251 -0.27 -17.73 1.09
N THR A 252 0.68 -16.79 1.15
CA THR A 252 1.62 -16.66 2.26
C THR A 252 1.16 -15.56 3.20
N HIS A 253 0.82 -15.92 4.43
CA HIS A 253 0.46 -14.96 5.47
C HIS A 253 1.70 -14.21 5.98
N GLN A 254 1.53 -12.95 6.40
CA GLN A 254 2.61 -12.08 6.88
C GLN A 254 3.48 -12.70 7.99
N ASN A 255 2.91 -13.52 8.86
CA ASN A 255 3.64 -14.23 9.93
C ASN A 255 4.75 -15.15 9.42
N LEU A 256 4.67 -15.59 8.16
CA LEU A 256 5.69 -16.39 7.47
C LEU A 256 6.60 -15.54 6.60
N ALA A 257 6.18 -14.31 6.26
CA ALA A 257 6.87 -13.44 5.29
C ALA A 257 7.93 -12.55 5.95
N THR A 258 7.82 -12.27 7.26
CA THR A 258 8.77 -11.39 7.97
C THR A 258 9.03 -11.85 9.40
N GLY A 259 10.27 -11.67 9.86
CA GLY A 259 10.67 -11.80 11.25
C GLY A 259 10.40 -10.54 12.10
N GLY A 260 10.26 -9.37 11.47
CA GLY A 260 9.99 -8.09 12.14
C GLY A 260 8.57 -8.02 12.73
N ARG A 261 8.35 -7.09 13.66
CA ARG A 261 7.03 -6.86 14.26
C ARG A 261 6.10 -6.14 13.29
N THR A 262 6.61 -5.10 12.60
CA THR A 262 5.88 -4.32 11.61
C THR A 262 6.74 -4.11 10.35
N PHE A 263 6.11 -3.76 9.24
CA PHE A 263 6.85 -3.34 8.04
C PHE A 263 7.33 -1.89 8.18
N ALA A 264 6.64 -1.06 8.96
CA ALA A 264 7.03 0.32 9.21
C ALA A 264 8.40 0.41 9.90
N GLU A 265 8.71 -0.48 10.84
CA GLU A 265 10.03 -0.53 11.51
C GLU A 265 11.21 -0.67 10.55
N ARG A 266 10.99 -1.19 9.34
CA ARG A 266 12.07 -1.29 8.34
C ARG A 266 12.55 0.08 7.84
N GLY A 267 11.66 1.07 7.75
CA GLY A 267 12.06 2.44 7.40
C GLY A 267 12.96 3.07 8.44
N LEU A 268 12.71 2.82 9.74
CA LEU A 268 13.57 3.30 10.82
C LEU A 268 15.01 2.78 10.71
N ALA A 269 15.20 1.54 10.21
CA ALA A 269 16.53 0.98 10.00
C ALA A 269 17.35 1.74 8.94
N TYR A 270 16.69 2.55 8.12
CA TYR A 270 17.30 3.44 7.11
C TYR A 270 17.26 4.92 7.53
N ASP A 271 16.97 5.23 8.79
CA ASP A 271 16.79 6.60 9.29
C ASP A 271 15.70 7.38 8.51
N ILE A 272 14.62 6.69 8.15
CA ILE A 272 13.45 7.27 7.49
C ILE A 272 12.31 7.33 8.49
N PRO A 273 11.68 8.51 8.72
CA PRO A 273 10.47 8.61 9.54
C PRO A 273 9.39 7.63 9.06
N SER A 274 8.84 6.85 9.99
CA SER A 274 8.02 5.70 9.66
C SER A 274 6.74 5.68 10.49
N ILE A 275 5.60 5.47 9.83
CA ILE A 275 4.28 5.47 10.46
C ILE A 275 3.51 4.23 10.00
N ARG A 276 2.85 3.55 10.93
CA ARG A 276 1.89 2.49 10.66
C ARG A 276 0.48 3.03 10.86
N VAL A 277 -0.37 2.88 9.85
CA VAL A 277 -1.71 3.49 9.80
C VAL A 277 -2.78 2.45 9.45
N ASP A 278 -3.97 2.58 10.03
CA ASP A 278 -5.14 1.79 9.64
C ASP A 278 -5.56 2.12 8.21
N GLY A 279 -5.39 1.17 7.31
CA GLY A 279 -5.68 1.29 5.87
C GLY A 279 -7.17 1.29 5.52
N ASN A 280 -8.03 1.06 6.49
CA ASN A 280 -9.48 1.15 6.34
C ASN A 280 -10.07 2.43 6.95
N ASP A 281 -9.24 3.22 7.63
CA ASP A 281 -9.59 4.54 8.15
C ASP A 281 -9.18 5.63 7.15
N PHE A 282 -10.19 6.17 6.44
CA PHE A 282 -9.97 7.23 5.44
C PHE A 282 -9.32 8.47 6.05
N LEU A 283 -9.74 8.87 7.27
CA LEU A 283 -9.24 10.08 7.93
C LEU A 283 -7.79 9.92 8.36
N ALA A 284 -7.44 8.77 8.93
CA ALA A 284 -6.07 8.46 9.31
C ALA A 284 -5.13 8.41 8.09
N LEU A 285 -5.55 7.73 7.00
CA LEU A 285 -4.79 7.67 5.75
C LEU A 285 -4.55 9.05 5.14
N TYR A 286 -5.61 9.87 5.07
CA TYR A 286 -5.50 11.25 4.57
C TYR A 286 -4.53 12.06 5.41
N SER A 287 -4.68 12.03 6.74
CA SER A 287 -3.87 12.79 7.69
C SER A 287 -2.38 12.41 7.64
N VAL A 288 -2.08 11.10 7.69
CA VAL A 288 -0.71 10.60 7.65
C VAL A 288 -0.05 10.92 6.31
N THR A 289 -0.80 10.81 5.20
CA THR A 289 -0.26 11.14 3.87
C THR A 289 -0.03 12.65 3.73
N ARG A 290 -0.93 13.49 4.25
CA ARG A 290 -0.72 14.94 4.26
C ARG A 290 0.51 15.32 5.07
N TRP A 291 0.68 14.73 6.25
CA TRP A 291 1.88 14.89 7.07
C TRP A 291 3.16 14.54 6.30
N ALA A 292 3.15 13.41 5.59
CA ALA A 292 4.28 12.99 4.76
C ALA A 292 4.55 13.94 3.58
N ARG A 293 3.48 14.47 2.95
CA ARG A 293 3.58 15.45 1.85
C ARG A 293 4.16 16.78 2.34
N ASP A 294 3.73 17.24 3.52
CA ASP A 294 4.25 18.47 4.14
C ASP A 294 5.76 18.37 4.42
N ARG A 295 6.23 17.21 4.90
CA ARG A 295 7.68 16.93 5.03
C ARG A 295 8.41 16.99 3.70
N ALA A 296 7.83 16.38 2.67
CA ALA A 296 8.41 16.37 1.33
C ALA A 296 8.54 17.78 0.77
N SER A 297 7.53 18.64 0.90
CA SER A 297 7.56 20.06 0.52
C SER A 297 8.61 20.86 1.29
N ALA A 298 8.79 20.55 2.57
CA ALA A 298 9.80 21.20 3.40
C ALA A 298 11.25 20.74 3.09
N GLY A 299 11.44 19.84 2.11
CA GLY A 299 12.76 19.32 1.73
C GLY A 299 13.37 18.38 2.78
N LEU A 300 12.55 17.78 3.65
CA LEU A 300 13.01 16.91 4.74
C LEU A 300 13.13 15.43 4.34
N GLY A 301 12.90 15.14 3.07
CA GLY A 301 13.14 13.83 2.50
C GLY A 301 11.95 12.87 2.62
N PRO A 302 12.23 11.55 2.60
CA PRO A 302 11.22 10.51 2.49
C PRO A 302 10.41 10.32 3.78
N THR A 303 9.23 9.73 3.61
CA THR A 303 8.46 9.09 4.68
C THR A 303 8.12 7.67 4.27
N HIS A 304 8.27 6.72 5.19
CA HIS A 304 7.87 5.32 5.00
C HIS A 304 6.57 5.06 5.77
N ILE A 305 5.57 4.49 5.09
CA ILE A 305 4.25 4.23 5.68
C ILE A 305 3.90 2.75 5.51
N GLU A 306 3.57 2.07 6.61
CA GLU A 306 2.85 0.80 6.55
C GLU A 306 1.36 1.09 6.62
N VAL A 307 0.65 0.70 5.58
CA VAL A 307 -0.81 0.76 5.50
C VAL A 307 -1.35 -0.61 5.89
N TYR A 308 -1.78 -0.77 7.12
CA TYR A 308 -2.31 -2.02 7.65
C TYR A 308 -3.78 -2.17 7.27
N THR A 309 -4.09 -3.21 6.51
CA THR A 309 -5.42 -3.44 5.96
C THR A 309 -5.70 -4.93 5.77
N TYR A 310 -6.73 -5.28 5.02
CA TYR A 310 -7.05 -6.67 4.72
C TYR A 310 -7.46 -6.85 3.25
N ARG A 311 -7.21 -8.02 2.73
CA ARG A 311 -7.65 -8.41 1.40
C ARG A 311 -8.95 -9.20 1.48
N ALA A 312 -10.07 -8.58 1.09
CA ALA A 312 -11.40 -9.20 1.17
C ALA A 312 -11.74 -10.12 -0.01
N GLY A 313 -10.83 -10.30 -0.97
CA GLY A 313 -11.06 -11.13 -2.15
C GLY A 313 -9.87 -11.96 -2.56
N ALA A 314 -10.07 -12.87 -3.54
CA ALA A 314 -9.00 -13.65 -4.12
C ALA A 314 -7.89 -12.73 -4.68
N PRO A 315 -6.60 -13.14 -4.60
CA PRO A 315 -5.48 -12.32 -5.05
C PRO A 315 -5.53 -12.03 -6.55
N VAL A 316 -6.02 -12.97 -7.32
CA VAL A 316 -6.13 -12.95 -8.78
C VAL A 316 -7.40 -13.65 -9.23
N SER A 317 -7.87 -13.34 -10.42
CA SER A 317 -9.17 -13.81 -10.92
C SER A 317 -9.11 -15.09 -11.75
N TYR A 318 -8.00 -15.81 -11.80
CA TYR A 318 -7.99 -17.08 -12.51
C TYR A 318 -8.62 -18.21 -11.70
N THR A 319 -9.25 -19.10 -12.42
CA THR A 319 -10.30 -19.99 -11.93
C THR A 319 -9.87 -21.20 -11.14
N HIS A 320 -8.58 -21.54 -11.09
CA HIS A 320 -8.14 -22.81 -10.52
C HIS A 320 -7.63 -22.72 -9.10
N LEU A 321 -7.77 -21.58 -8.46
CA LEU A 321 -7.29 -21.40 -7.10
C LEU A 321 -8.42 -21.59 -6.10
N THR A 322 -8.67 -22.83 -5.78
CA THR A 322 -9.17 -23.24 -4.47
C THR A 322 -8.09 -23.06 -3.40
N LEU A 323 -7.42 -21.91 -3.37
CA LEU A 323 -6.62 -21.58 -2.22
C LEU A 323 -7.56 -21.25 -1.07
N PRO A 324 -7.22 -21.63 0.17
CA PRO A 324 -7.97 -21.21 1.35
C PRO A 324 -7.77 -19.70 1.52
N THR A 325 -8.49 -18.94 0.70
CA THR A 325 -8.59 -17.51 0.84
C THR A 325 -9.84 -17.26 1.63
N ASN A 326 -9.66 -16.90 2.88
CA ASN A 326 -10.64 -16.24 3.75
C ASN A 326 -12.10 -16.48 3.35
N ARG A 327 -12.61 -17.69 3.51
CA ARG A 327 -14.04 -17.95 3.44
C ARG A 327 -14.76 -17.68 4.77
N GLU A 328 -14.00 -17.29 5.78
CA GLU A 328 -14.50 -17.07 7.13
C GLU A 328 -13.94 -15.76 7.70
N VAL A 329 -14.40 -14.65 7.18
CA VAL A 329 -14.48 -13.38 7.89
C VAL A 329 -15.90 -12.86 7.73
#